data_33f05cfcc486d19053fb0a3d6667d92a
#
_entry.id   33f05cfcc486d19053fb0a3d6667d92a
#
_cell.length_a   1.000
_cell.length_b   1.000
_cell.length_c   1.000
_cell.angle_alpha   90.00
_cell.angle_beta   90.00
_cell.angle_gamma   90.00
#
_symmetry.space_group_name_H-M   'P 1'
#
loop_
_entity.id
_entity.type
_entity.pdbx_description
1 polymer ?
#
loop_
_entity_poly.entity_id
_entity_poly.type
_entity_poly.pdbx_seq_one_letter_code
_entity_poly.pdbx_strand_id
1 'polypeptide(L)'
;MNEQTDSLDNELLNLLQSEFPISETPFLDLGHKLSISEDEVISRINKLKEINYIRQISAIFDTRSMKYKSTLVAMAYEDSNVDDAAQVINQHPGVTHNYKRNHFYNLWFTLAVPPDSKIGLEGTVDILSRLSNAKSTRILPTLKLFKIGVKLDMTGKDSLSSKDDKFYGEENISKDYNLSPVDIKVIKEVQEDFPLISNPYSF
;
A
#
# COMPACT_ATOMS: atom_id res chain seq x y z
N MET A 1 -12.71 23.30 -6.96
CA MET A 1 -13.05 22.34 -5.90
C MET A 1 -14.15 21.45 -6.44
N ASN A 2 -13.94 20.13 -6.51
CA ASN A 2 -14.94 19.21 -7.02
C ASN A 2 -16.11 19.16 -6.03
N GLU A 3 -17.33 19.37 -6.50
CA GLU A 3 -18.59 19.34 -5.73
C GLU A 3 -18.94 17.97 -5.17
N GLN A 4 -18.02 17.01 -5.15
CA GLN A 4 -18.28 15.62 -4.77
C GLN A 4 -18.05 15.29 -3.29
N THR A 5 -17.29 16.11 -2.56
CA THR A 5 -16.98 15.92 -1.14
C THR A 5 -17.29 17.18 -0.34
N ASP A 6 -17.82 17.02 0.88
CA ASP A 6 -18.04 18.11 1.84
C ASP A 6 -16.88 18.24 2.86
N SER A 7 -16.96 19.22 3.78
CA SER A 7 -15.93 19.41 4.78
C SER A 7 -15.79 18.23 5.74
N LEU A 8 -16.87 17.53 6.03
CA LEU A 8 -16.89 16.37 6.90
C LEU A 8 -16.25 15.14 6.22
N ASP A 9 -16.50 14.96 4.91
CA ASP A 9 -15.82 13.95 4.10
C ASP A 9 -14.30 14.18 4.11
N ASN A 10 -13.85 15.44 4.00
CA ASN A 10 -12.45 15.78 4.01
C ASN A 10 -11.77 15.51 5.38
N GLU A 11 -12.47 15.82 6.49
CA GLU A 11 -12.00 15.49 7.83
C GLU A 11 -11.95 13.98 8.04
N LEU A 12 -12.96 13.24 7.61
CA LEU A 12 -12.99 11.78 7.64
C LEU A 12 -11.83 11.17 6.85
N LEU A 13 -11.55 11.64 5.62
CA LEU A 13 -10.42 11.19 4.82
C LEU A 13 -9.08 11.43 5.52
N ASN A 14 -8.91 12.56 6.21
CA ASN A 14 -7.70 12.83 6.99
C ASN A 14 -7.53 11.87 8.16
N LEU A 15 -8.62 11.57 8.90
CA LEU A 15 -8.60 10.62 10.02
C LEU A 15 -8.29 9.20 9.54
N LEU A 16 -8.88 8.76 8.42
CA LEU A 16 -8.64 7.43 7.84
C LEU A 16 -7.17 7.23 7.43
N GLN A 17 -6.48 8.30 6.99
CA GLN A 17 -5.08 8.24 6.59
C GLN A 17 -4.09 8.24 7.76
N SER A 18 -4.40 8.89 8.86
CA SER A 18 -3.41 9.19 9.91
C SER A 18 -3.77 8.70 11.30
N GLU A 19 -5.04 8.51 11.59
CA GLU A 19 -5.54 8.24 12.95
C GLU A 19 -6.65 7.20 12.97
N PHE A 20 -6.58 6.20 12.08
CA PHE A 20 -7.57 5.11 12.08
C PHE A 20 -7.55 4.39 13.44
N PRO A 21 -8.70 4.31 14.15
CA PRO A 21 -8.75 3.71 15.48
C PRO A 21 -8.50 2.18 15.42
N ILE A 22 -7.65 1.69 16.32
CA ILE A 22 -7.45 0.25 16.52
C ILE A 22 -8.25 -0.13 17.77
N SER A 23 -9.55 -0.35 17.60
CA SER A 23 -10.51 -0.69 18.66
C SER A 23 -11.55 -1.67 18.15
N GLU A 24 -12.36 -2.24 19.02
CA GLU A 24 -13.45 -3.15 18.62
C GLU A 24 -14.50 -2.46 17.74
N THR A 25 -14.68 -1.14 17.90
CA THR A 25 -15.70 -0.33 17.20
C THR A 25 -15.07 0.89 16.52
N PRO A 26 -14.18 0.73 15.53
CA PRO A 26 -13.39 1.83 14.96
C PRO A 26 -14.25 2.90 14.29
N PHE A 27 -15.37 2.51 13.67
CA PHE A 27 -16.26 3.46 13.00
C PHE A 27 -17.09 4.28 14.00
N LEU A 28 -17.46 3.71 15.15
CA LEU A 28 -18.07 4.45 16.25
C LEU A 28 -17.09 5.49 16.81
N ASP A 29 -15.82 5.12 16.98
CA ASP A 29 -14.79 6.04 17.47
C ASP A 29 -14.54 7.19 16.49
N LEU A 30 -14.54 6.93 15.19
CA LEU A 30 -14.51 7.97 14.14
C LEU A 30 -15.76 8.86 14.22
N GLY A 31 -16.94 8.27 14.43
CA GLY A 31 -18.17 9.00 14.62
C GLY A 31 -18.11 9.96 15.80
N HIS A 32 -17.58 9.53 16.94
CA HIS A 32 -17.37 10.39 18.11
C HIS A 32 -16.43 11.57 17.80
N LYS A 33 -15.31 11.34 17.09
CA LYS A 33 -14.38 12.41 16.69
C LYS A 33 -15.04 13.45 15.77
N LEU A 34 -15.92 13.00 14.88
CA LEU A 34 -16.61 13.84 13.89
C LEU A 34 -17.97 14.35 14.35
N SER A 35 -18.44 13.95 15.55
CA SER A 35 -19.77 14.29 16.09
C SER A 35 -20.93 13.82 15.20
N ILE A 36 -20.81 12.62 14.61
CA ILE A 36 -21.83 11.94 13.79
C ILE A 36 -22.01 10.50 14.25
N SER A 37 -23.06 9.82 13.78
CA SER A 37 -23.31 8.43 14.09
C SER A 37 -22.34 7.48 13.35
N GLU A 38 -22.17 6.26 13.88
CA GLU A 38 -21.42 5.20 13.23
C GLU A 38 -21.98 4.88 11.82
N ASP A 39 -23.31 4.79 11.70
CA ASP A 39 -23.97 4.53 10.42
C ASP A 39 -23.66 5.61 9.38
N GLU A 40 -23.60 6.87 9.79
CA GLU A 40 -23.22 7.98 8.94
C GLU A 40 -21.75 7.86 8.49
N VAL A 41 -20.82 7.48 9.38
CA VAL A 41 -19.41 7.23 9.02
C VAL A 41 -19.32 6.14 7.95
N ILE A 42 -19.96 4.99 8.19
CA ILE A 42 -19.96 3.85 7.25
C ILE A 42 -20.58 4.25 5.89
N SER A 43 -21.69 4.97 5.92
CA SER A 43 -22.36 5.47 4.71
C SER A 43 -21.45 6.38 3.89
N ARG A 44 -20.77 7.33 4.55
CA ARG A 44 -19.82 8.25 3.89
C ARG A 44 -18.61 7.52 3.30
N ILE A 45 -18.05 6.54 4.00
CA ILE A 45 -16.94 5.73 3.49
C ILE A 45 -17.39 4.96 2.24
N ASN A 46 -18.57 4.35 2.25
CA ASN A 46 -19.10 3.65 1.07
C ASN A 46 -19.24 4.60 -0.13
N LYS A 47 -19.84 5.78 0.07
CA LYS A 47 -19.96 6.81 -0.97
C LYS A 47 -18.58 7.22 -1.51
N LEU A 48 -17.59 7.44 -0.63
CA LEU A 48 -16.22 7.82 -1.01
C LEU A 48 -15.51 6.69 -1.77
N LYS A 49 -15.82 5.42 -1.50
CA LYS A 49 -15.36 4.28 -2.30
C LYS A 49 -16.02 4.25 -3.68
N GLU A 50 -17.32 4.45 -3.77
CA GLU A 50 -18.06 4.48 -5.06
C GLU A 50 -17.52 5.56 -6.02
N ILE A 51 -17.15 6.72 -5.49
CA ILE A 51 -16.57 7.82 -6.30
C ILE A 51 -15.04 7.76 -6.41
N ASN A 52 -14.42 6.64 -5.98
CA ASN A 52 -12.98 6.35 -6.07
C ASN A 52 -12.04 7.32 -5.31
N TYR A 53 -12.52 7.99 -4.26
CA TYR A 53 -11.65 8.71 -3.31
C TYR A 53 -10.96 7.75 -2.35
N ILE A 54 -11.64 6.68 -1.94
CA ILE A 54 -11.08 5.58 -1.16
C ILE A 54 -11.04 4.34 -2.04
N ARG A 55 -9.85 3.79 -2.27
CA ARG A 55 -9.69 2.51 -2.98
C ARG A 55 -9.94 1.34 -2.04
N GLN A 56 -9.29 1.36 -0.88
CA GLN A 56 -9.43 0.37 0.18
C GLN A 56 -8.96 0.95 1.51
N ILE A 57 -9.40 0.36 2.60
CA ILE A 57 -8.89 0.61 3.95
C ILE A 57 -8.17 -0.68 4.38
N SER A 58 -6.86 -0.63 4.59
CA SER A 58 -6.09 -1.81 4.97
C SER A 58 -4.81 -1.43 5.70
N ALA A 59 -4.26 -2.37 6.48
CA ALA A 59 -2.97 -2.17 7.12
C ALA A 59 -1.83 -2.24 6.10
N ILE A 60 -0.87 -1.32 6.21
CA ILE A 60 0.36 -1.31 5.42
C ILE A 60 1.51 -1.66 6.35
N PHE A 61 2.15 -2.80 6.10
CA PHE A 61 3.28 -3.26 6.89
C PHE A 61 4.61 -2.88 6.27
N ASP A 62 5.61 -2.57 7.11
CA ASP A 62 6.99 -2.45 6.65
C ASP A 62 7.54 -3.84 6.32
N THR A 63 7.61 -4.15 5.04
CA THR A 63 8.08 -5.44 4.53
C THR A 63 9.52 -5.76 4.95
N ARG A 64 10.35 -4.76 5.23
CA ARG A 64 11.74 -4.93 5.70
C ARG A 64 11.77 -5.49 7.12
N SER A 65 10.89 -4.99 8.02
CA SER A 65 10.74 -5.52 9.37
C SER A 65 10.30 -6.98 9.37
N MET A 66 9.66 -7.44 8.30
CA MET A 66 9.27 -8.84 8.06
C MET A 66 10.34 -9.62 7.27
N LYS A 67 11.56 -9.07 7.11
CA LYS A 67 12.70 -9.68 6.38
C LYS A 67 12.44 -9.94 4.88
N TYR A 68 11.42 -9.33 4.29
CA TYR A 68 11.24 -9.38 2.84
C TYR A 68 12.38 -8.64 2.15
N LYS A 69 12.84 -9.19 1.04
CA LYS A 69 13.73 -8.50 0.12
C LYS A 69 12.89 -7.82 -0.96
N SER A 70 12.99 -6.50 -1.05
CA SER A 70 12.27 -5.74 -2.06
C SER A 70 13.19 -4.91 -2.93
N THR A 71 12.82 -4.72 -4.18
CA THR A 71 13.57 -3.91 -5.14
C THR A 71 12.64 -3.29 -6.18
N LEU A 72 13.13 -2.25 -6.85
CA LEU A 72 12.54 -1.77 -8.07
C LEU A 72 13.16 -2.53 -9.25
N VAL A 73 12.34 -2.97 -10.19
CA VAL A 73 12.77 -3.66 -11.41
C VAL A 73 12.34 -2.84 -12.60
N ALA A 74 13.24 -2.69 -13.58
CA ALA A 74 12.95 -2.06 -14.85
C ALA A 74 13.19 -3.07 -15.99
N MET A 75 12.17 -3.27 -16.82
CA MET A 75 12.23 -4.18 -17.97
C MET A 75 11.92 -3.45 -19.28
N ALA A 76 12.57 -3.89 -20.35
CA ALA A 76 12.39 -3.35 -21.69
C ALA A 76 11.64 -4.34 -22.58
N TYR A 77 10.63 -3.83 -23.29
CA TYR A 77 9.79 -4.57 -24.23
C TYR A 77 9.61 -3.80 -25.54
N GLU A 78 9.14 -4.50 -26.60
CA GLU A 78 8.50 -3.82 -27.73
C GLU A 78 7.23 -3.13 -27.24
N ASP A 79 6.92 -1.95 -27.77
CA ASP A 79 5.75 -1.17 -27.33
C ASP A 79 4.42 -1.93 -27.47
N SER A 80 4.33 -2.79 -28.50
CA SER A 80 3.15 -3.65 -28.71
C SER A 80 2.94 -4.71 -27.63
N ASN A 81 3.98 -5.07 -26.85
CA ASN A 81 3.97 -6.21 -25.94
C ASN A 81 3.99 -5.79 -24.46
N VAL A 82 4.06 -4.49 -24.17
CA VAL A 82 4.20 -3.97 -22.79
C VAL A 82 2.98 -4.33 -21.93
N ASP A 83 1.79 -4.24 -22.49
CA ASP A 83 0.56 -4.44 -21.73
C ASP A 83 0.34 -5.93 -21.41
N ASP A 84 0.68 -6.83 -22.34
CA ASP A 84 0.65 -8.29 -22.10
C ASP A 84 1.73 -8.69 -21.07
N ALA A 85 2.93 -8.13 -21.20
CA ALA A 85 3.99 -8.35 -20.23
C ALA A 85 3.62 -7.87 -18.83
N ALA A 86 2.93 -6.72 -18.72
CA ALA A 86 2.44 -6.20 -17.45
C ALA A 86 1.42 -7.16 -16.80
N GLN A 87 0.53 -7.78 -17.59
CA GLN A 87 -0.41 -8.79 -17.08
C GLN A 87 0.30 -10.01 -16.50
N VAL A 88 1.33 -10.52 -17.20
CA VAL A 88 2.15 -11.64 -16.72
C VAL A 88 2.83 -11.28 -15.39
N ILE A 89 3.45 -10.11 -15.32
CA ILE A 89 4.16 -9.64 -14.12
C ILE A 89 3.20 -9.44 -12.94
N ASN A 90 2.01 -8.91 -13.19
CA ASN A 90 1.00 -8.65 -12.16
C ASN A 90 0.42 -9.93 -11.54
N GLN A 91 0.62 -11.11 -12.14
CA GLN A 91 0.22 -12.38 -11.52
C GLN A 91 1.08 -12.75 -10.30
N HIS A 92 2.27 -12.15 -10.16
CA HIS A 92 3.13 -12.43 -9.02
C HIS A 92 2.66 -11.65 -7.78
N PRO A 93 2.34 -12.32 -6.65
CA PRO A 93 1.74 -11.68 -5.47
C PRO A 93 2.66 -10.63 -4.80
N GLY A 94 3.96 -10.69 -5.03
CA GLY A 94 4.91 -9.71 -4.53
C GLY A 94 5.05 -8.46 -5.38
N VAL A 95 4.33 -8.33 -6.48
CA VAL A 95 4.30 -7.13 -7.32
C VAL A 95 3.17 -6.22 -6.83
N THR A 96 3.53 -5.05 -6.30
CA THR A 96 2.55 -4.12 -5.72
C THR A 96 2.28 -2.89 -6.58
N HIS A 97 3.26 -2.48 -7.37
CA HIS A 97 3.19 -1.32 -8.26
C HIS A 97 3.80 -1.69 -9.59
N ASN A 98 3.11 -1.41 -10.67
CA ASN A 98 3.59 -1.67 -12.03
C ASN A 98 3.19 -0.52 -12.94
N TYR A 99 4.18 0.14 -13.54
CA TYR A 99 4.00 1.37 -14.31
C TYR A 99 4.65 1.29 -15.68
N LYS A 100 3.89 1.63 -16.72
CA LYS A 100 4.40 1.92 -18.05
C LYS A 100 5.10 3.28 -18.08
N ARG A 101 6.26 3.36 -18.73
CA ARG A 101 7.07 4.56 -18.84
C ARG A 101 7.45 4.81 -20.31
N ASN A 102 7.55 6.07 -20.68
CA ASN A 102 8.08 6.47 -21.98
C ASN A 102 9.61 6.52 -21.92
N HIS A 103 10.25 5.34 -21.95
CA HIS A 103 11.69 5.16 -21.85
C HIS A 103 12.08 3.81 -22.48
N PHE A 104 13.36 3.55 -22.75
CA PHE A 104 13.86 2.25 -23.22
C PHE A 104 13.43 1.11 -22.29
N TYR A 105 13.62 1.28 -20.97
CA TYR A 105 12.98 0.43 -19.97
C TYR A 105 11.56 0.95 -19.76
N ASN A 106 10.59 0.38 -20.46
CA ASN A 106 9.24 0.90 -20.55
C ASN A 106 8.23 0.27 -19.57
N LEU A 107 8.67 -0.70 -18.75
CA LEU A 107 7.88 -1.26 -17.67
C LEU A 107 8.68 -1.28 -16.36
N TRP A 108 8.14 -0.65 -15.32
CA TRP A 108 8.78 -0.50 -14.02
C TRP A 108 7.87 -1.01 -12.92
N PHE A 109 8.34 -1.93 -12.10
CA PHE A 109 7.54 -2.49 -11.02
C PHE A 109 8.35 -2.71 -9.74
N THR A 110 7.65 -2.69 -8.60
CA THR A 110 8.22 -3.07 -7.31
C THR A 110 7.95 -4.54 -7.07
N LEU A 111 8.98 -5.27 -6.69
CA LEU A 111 8.92 -6.69 -6.36
C LEU A 111 9.37 -6.89 -4.92
N ALA A 112 8.58 -7.58 -4.12
CA ALA A 112 8.92 -8.06 -2.78
C ALA A 112 8.90 -9.59 -2.76
N VAL A 113 9.92 -10.20 -2.15
CA VAL A 113 10.07 -11.65 -2.05
C VAL A 113 10.26 -12.03 -0.58
N PRO A 114 9.51 -13.02 -0.06
CA PRO A 114 9.60 -13.42 1.33
C PRO A 114 10.95 -14.07 1.67
N PRO A 115 11.35 -14.05 2.94
CA PRO A 115 12.65 -14.54 3.38
C PRO A 115 12.87 -16.05 3.16
N ASP A 116 11.80 -16.83 3.11
CA ASP A 116 11.79 -18.27 2.88
C ASP A 116 11.72 -18.68 1.40
N SER A 117 11.78 -17.70 0.49
CA SER A 117 11.79 -17.97 -0.94
C SER A 117 13.00 -18.80 -1.35
N LYS A 118 12.76 -19.95 -1.98
CA LYS A 118 13.81 -20.88 -2.43
C LYS A 118 14.66 -20.31 -3.58
N ILE A 119 14.09 -19.44 -4.39
CA ILE A 119 14.76 -18.85 -5.57
C ILE A 119 15.27 -17.44 -5.30
N GLY A 120 14.79 -16.81 -4.24
CA GLY A 120 15.17 -15.45 -3.85
C GLY A 120 14.72 -14.38 -4.84
N LEU A 121 15.19 -13.16 -4.61
CA LEU A 121 14.80 -11.98 -5.39
C LEU A 121 15.28 -12.07 -6.85
N GLU A 122 16.56 -12.35 -7.04
CA GLU A 122 17.20 -12.42 -8.36
C GLU A 122 16.59 -13.53 -9.20
N GLY A 123 16.40 -14.72 -8.62
CA GLY A 123 15.77 -15.84 -9.32
C GLY A 123 14.31 -15.56 -9.70
N THR A 124 13.57 -14.85 -8.85
CA THR A 124 12.20 -14.41 -9.18
C THR A 124 12.19 -13.42 -10.35
N VAL A 125 13.10 -12.44 -10.34
CA VAL A 125 13.25 -11.49 -11.46
C VAL A 125 13.59 -12.21 -12.75
N ASP A 126 14.51 -13.19 -12.73
CA ASP A 126 14.89 -13.97 -13.91
C ASP A 126 13.69 -14.75 -14.48
N ILE A 127 12.88 -15.36 -13.62
CA ILE A 127 11.66 -16.09 -14.04
C ILE A 127 10.67 -15.12 -14.68
N LEU A 128 10.37 -14.00 -14.02
CA LEU A 128 9.45 -12.98 -14.54
C LEU A 128 9.94 -12.43 -15.89
N SER A 129 11.24 -12.17 -16.01
CA SER A 129 11.87 -11.71 -17.26
C SER A 129 11.64 -12.69 -18.41
N ARG A 130 11.82 -14.00 -18.17
CA ARG A 130 11.61 -15.04 -19.19
C ARG A 130 10.14 -15.23 -19.53
N LEU A 131 9.26 -15.30 -18.52
CA LEU A 131 7.83 -15.49 -18.75
C LEU A 131 7.19 -14.33 -19.50
N SER A 132 7.66 -13.10 -19.28
CA SER A 132 7.16 -11.91 -19.94
C SER A 132 7.91 -11.57 -21.24
N ASN A 133 8.91 -12.36 -21.64
CA ASN A 133 9.76 -12.13 -22.83
C ASN A 133 10.45 -10.75 -22.83
N ALA A 134 11.02 -10.35 -21.70
CA ALA A 134 11.74 -9.10 -21.59
C ALA A 134 13.03 -9.09 -22.44
N LYS A 135 13.25 -8.04 -23.22
CA LYS A 135 14.49 -7.83 -24.01
C LYS A 135 15.69 -7.50 -23.13
N SER A 136 15.45 -6.80 -22.05
CA SER A 136 16.47 -6.39 -21.09
C SER A 136 15.84 -6.18 -19.72
N THR A 137 16.57 -6.52 -18.67
CA THR A 137 16.13 -6.40 -17.28
C THR A 137 17.18 -5.70 -16.45
N ARG A 138 16.76 -4.83 -15.54
CA ARG A 138 17.60 -4.18 -14.53
C ARG A 138 16.95 -4.30 -13.16
N ILE A 139 17.73 -4.76 -12.20
CA ILE A 139 17.39 -4.69 -10.76
C ILE A 139 17.98 -3.39 -10.24
N LEU A 140 17.17 -2.58 -9.57
CA LEU A 140 17.54 -1.27 -9.06
C LEU A 140 17.48 -1.32 -7.53
N PRO A 141 18.58 -1.68 -6.85
CA PRO A 141 18.60 -1.78 -5.39
C PRO A 141 18.42 -0.39 -4.77
N THR A 142 17.70 -0.36 -3.66
CA THR A 142 17.54 0.89 -2.88
C THR A 142 18.87 1.27 -2.23
N LEU A 143 19.49 2.34 -2.70
CA LEU A 143 20.74 2.86 -2.14
C LEU A 143 20.48 3.73 -0.91
N LYS A 144 19.40 4.51 -0.92
CA LYS A 144 18.99 5.39 0.18
C LYS A 144 17.47 5.50 0.19
N LEU A 145 16.89 5.32 1.36
CA LEU A 145 15.47 5.52 1.55
C LEU A 145 15.23 6.96 2.01
N PHE A 146 14.47 7.69 1.21
CA PHE A 146 13.87 8.96 1.64
C PHE A 146 12.46 8.67 2.16
N LYS A 147 11.85 9.60 2.84
CA LYS A 147 10.47 9.47 3.33
C LYS A 147 9.52 9.05 2.22
N ILE A 148 8.73 7.98 2.44
CA ILE A 148 7.76 7.47 1.46
C ILE A 148 6.31 7.78 1.89
N GLY A 149 6.08 8.37 3.06
CA GLY A 149 4.73 8.71 3.50
C GLY A 149 4.19 9.93 2.72
N VAL A 150 3.16 9.72 1.93
CA VAL A 150 2.37 10.82 1.35
C VAL A 150 1.07 10.91 2.14
N LYS A 151 0.89 11.99 2.89
CA LYS A 151 -0.38 12.37 3.50
C LYS A 151 -0.99 13.44 2.62
N LEU A 152 -2.19 13.19 2.12
CA LEU A 152 -2.95 14.18 1.37
C LEU A 152 -3.81 14.96 2.36
N ASP A 153 -3.47 16.21 2.63
CA ASP A 153 -4.35 17.08 3.43
C ASP A 153 -5.55 17.51 2.60
N MET A 154 -6.71 16.94 2.93
CA MET A 154 -7.97 17.21 2.25
C MET A 154 -8.65 18.48 2.77
N THR A 155 -8.23 19.02 3.91
CA THR A 155 -8.82 20.22 4.53
C THR A 155 -8.10 21.50 4.17
N GLY A 156 -6.87 21.41 3.65
CA GLY A 156 -6.01 22.55 3.32
C GLY A 156 -5.55 23.36 4.54
N LYS A 157 -5.72 22.81 5.77
CA LYS A 157 -5.36 23.49 7.01
C LYS A 157 -3.92 23.21 7.44
N ASP A 158 -3.37 22.08 7.03
CA ASP A 158 -1.98 21.72 7.32
C ASP A 158 -1.06 22.33 6.24
N SER A 159 -0.26 23.34 6.61
CA SER A 159 0.88 23.73 5.80
C SER A 159 1.80 22.50 5.66
N LEU A 160 2.38 22.30 4.47
CA LEU A 160 3.27 21.20 4.06
C LEU A 160 4.47 20.89 4.98
N SER A 161 4.50 21.41 6.20
CA SER A 161 5.51 21.18 7.23
C SER A 161 4.94 20.38 8.39
N SER A 162 4.65 19.10 8.19
CA SER A 162 4.41 18.22 9.32
C SER A 162 5.72 17.97 10.07
N LYS A 163 5.89 18.64 11.22
CA LYS A 163 7.03 18.45 12.14
C LYS A 163 7.05 17.08 12.83
N ASP A 164 6.05 16.24 12.61
CA ASP A 164 5.91 14.90 13.23
C ASP A 164 6.21 13.74 12.29
N ASP A 165 7.00 13.99 11.25
CA ASP A 165 7.53 12.93 10.43
C ASP A 165 8.53 12.11 11.21
N LYS A 166 8.03 11.13 11.95
CA LYS A 166 8.90 10.06 12.46
C LYS A 166 9.61 9.45 11.26
N PHE A 167 10.86 9.82 11.09
CA PHE A 167 11.76 9.16 10.16
C PHE A 167 11.61 7.65 10.35
N TYR A 168 11.41 6.92 9.28
CA TYR A 168 11.74 5.50 9.24
C TYR A 168 13.27 5.41 9.33
N GLY A 169 13.81 5.70 10.53
CA GLY A 169 15.24 5.64 10.79
C GLY A 169 15.70 4.18 10.79
N GLU A 170 16.98 3.99 10.53
CA GLU A 170 17.65 2.68 10.61
C GLU A 170 17.41 1.98 11.96
N GLU A 171 17.10 2.72 13.02
CA GLU A 171 16.79 2.22 14.37
C GLU A 171 15.55 1.31 14.44
N ASN A 172 14.60 1.44 13.51
CA ASN A 172 13.42 0.57 13.45
C ASN A 172 13.64 -0.71 12.62
N ILE A 173 14.72 -0.79 11.84
CA ILE A 173 15.05 -1.94 10.99
C ILE A 173 15.61 -3.11 11.80
N SER A 174 16.08 -2.87 13.02
CA SER A 174 16.82 -3.84 13.84
C SER A 174 15.95 -4.72 14.74
N LYS A 175 14.64 -4.50 14.81
CA LYS A 175 13.75 -5.36 15.60
C LYS A 175 13.45 -6.65 14.85
N ASP A 176 14.02 -7.73 15.32
CA ASP A 176 13.77 -9.07 14.82
C ASP A 176 12.39 -9.54 15.35
N TYR A 177 11.37 -9.43 14.51
CA TYR A 177 10.03 -9.92 14.84
C TYR A 177 9.95 -11.41 14.46
N ASN A 178 9.92 -12.30 15.47
CA ASN A 178 9.58 -13.69 15.25
C ASN A 178 8.07 -13.83 15.14
N LEU A 179 7.56 -13.73 13.92
CA LEU A 179 6.12 -13.87 13.64
C LEU A 179 5.69 -15.32 13.82
N SER A 180 4.68 -15.54 14.65
CA SER A 180 4.01 -16.84 14.77
C SER A 180 3.14 -17.10 13.54
N PRO A 181 2.71 -18.37 13.30
CA PRO A 181 1.74 -18.67 12.25
C PRO A 181 0.41 -17.90 12.38
N VAL A 182 0.04 -17.54 13.61
CA VAL A 182 -1.16 -16.72 13.88
C VAL A 182 -0.92 -15.29 13.43
N ASP A 183 0.24 -14.69 13.77
CA ASP A 183 0.58 -13.33 13.33
C ASP A 183 0.55 -13.21 11.80
N ILE A 184 1.08 -14.22 11.09
CA ILE A 184 1.07 -14.26 9.62
C ILE A 184 -0.36 -14.29 9.08
N LYS A 185 -1.28 -15.04 9.71
CA LYS A 185 -2.69 -15.06 9.32
C LYS A 185 -3.35 -13.69 9.55
N VAL A 186 -3.14 -13.10 10.71
CA VAL A 186 -3.66 -11.77 11.04
C VAL A 186 -3.14 -10.73 10.05
N ILE A 187 -1.82 -10.73 9.77
CA ILE A 187 -1.22 -9.81 8.78
C ILE A 187 -1.90 -9.95 7.42
N LYS A 188 -2.14 -11.18 6.95
CA LYS A 188 -2.79 -11.41 5.66
C LYS A 188 -4.23 -10.89 5.65
N GLU A 189 -4.97 -11.12 6.72
CA GLU A 189 -6.36 -10.69 6.84
C GLU A 189 -6.50 -9.17 6.85
N VAL A 190 -5.69 -8.48 7.65
CA VAL A 190 -5.78 -7.01 7.76
C VAL A 190 -5.16 -6.26 6.57
N GLN A 191 -4.53 -6.96 5.62
CA GLN A 191 -4.09 -6.39 4.34
C GLN A 191 -5.21 -6.35 3.29
N GLU A 192 -6.28 -7.14 3.49
CA GLU A 192 -7.48 -7.07 2.66
C GLU A 192 -8.27 -5.80 2.96
N ASP A 193 -9.28 -5.51 2.13
CA ASP A 193 -10.13 -4.33 2.33
C ASP A 193 -10.98 -4.50 3.60
N PHE A 194 -10.84 -3.57 4.51
CA PHE A 194 -11.43 -3.64 5.84
C PHE A 194 -12.97 -3.62 5.77
N PRO A 195 -13.67 -4.57 6.40
CA PRO A 195 -15.11 -4.66 6.33
C PRO A 195 -15.78 -3.47 7.03
N LEU A 196 -16.77 -2.87 6.36
CA LEU A 196 -17.50 -1.70 6.87
C LEU A 196 -18.71 -2.16 7.70
N ILE A 197 -18.43 -2.73 8.86
CA ILE A 197 -19.42 -3.21 9.86
C ILE A 197 -19.03 -2.73 11.25
N SER A 198 -19.96 -2.68 12.19
CA SER A 198 -19.73 -2.12 13.54
C SER A 198 -18.58 -2.80 14.30
N ASN A 199 -18.49 -4.12 14.23
CA ASN A 199 -17.43 -4.90 14.90
C ASN A 199 -16.56 -5.65 13.87
N PRO A 200 -15.68 -4.98 13.14
CA PRO A 200 -14.94 -5.57 12.03
C PRO A 200 -13.88 -6.59 12.45
N TYR A 201 -13.53 -6.68 13.72
CA TYR A 201 -12.58 -7.65 14.28
C TYR A 201 -13.23 -8.87 14.94
N SER A 202 -14.56 -8.99 14.91
CA SER A 202 -15.31 -10.07 15.57
C SER A 202 -15.47 -11.32 14.67
N PHE A 203 -14.36 -11.83 14.08
CA PHE A 203 -14.36 -13.04 13.27
C PHE A 203 -13.94 -14.28 14.06
#